data_ed4b5a8591d4a0311eca4f509d122e32
#
_entry.id   ed4b5a8591d4a0311eca4f509d122e32
#
_cell.length_a   1.000
_cell.length_b   1.000
_cell.length_c   1.000
_cell.angle_alpha   90.00
_cell.angle_beta   90.00
_cell.angle_gamma   90.00
#
_symmetry.space_group_name_H-M   'P 1'
#
loop_
_entity.id
_entity.type
_entity.pdbx_description
1 polymer ?
#
loop_
_entity_poly.entity_id
_entity_poly.type
_entity_poly.pdbx_seq_one_letter_code
_entity_poly.pdbx_strand_id
1 'polypeptide(L)'
;MQPSRLFSIMMLSAWMLFSGSGRACAEIETWGVGEERSWGDWGTLEAMVDSGGWIRPKEVDPSSNILHEFYRADRLVVDTPDDYYGTREHALIWSPNIGTDNLQTLLRLADGTGMVLESGTSLRLLGGLNVSVSGVGEVRLPEGTEVKLPNLTILDLHPDTDQKNIQVTLLDPTAAITDTIAFDFFNREKNKGVAIYVDLGEPLPIYKFRFFPLFLGELGELYLKGYEIYLNDGRPETLDNDGFPIYTEYVSESSNREAIVDLEASDPEYARYVKLRASAADPFILDQFEVYGKGFMREATYTSHIIDLVEISNLGKIHWDEAKEPATSVSIQTRVGTDNTVMVYNERDEVGDEVPLNRGSDEANRTAWESLTEDQQGAVTEDTEHWSLWSRPYTSSGLDVVAMGPKRYVQFKITLENAFAMNKAQVDFLSLQYSRPALANEIGGEISPRKGVELGKTTRFRYAITPTISGNEGFDTVEIKTPVAASLEGVRIAGESLPITGYAVVETDSLLKVSFPDHRIVVSDSLELTFTCRILAYGTTFEGTVSASWLIGASLPQRIVEKRADDLSVQGAEGSL
;
A
#
# COMPACT_ATOMS: atom_id res chain seq x y z
N MET A 1 19.87 -14.90 -34.15
CA MET A 1 18.91 -15.04 -35.23
C MET A 1 17.66 -15.67 -34.69
N GLN A 2 16.68 -14.86 -34.28
CA GLN A 2 15.32 -15.27 -33.95
C GLN A 2 14.37 -14.46 -34.84
N PRO A 3 13.30 -15.03 -35.35
CA PRO A 3 12.45 -14.34 -36.32
C PRO A 3 11.41 -13.42 -35.60
N SER A 4 11.39 -12.20 -36.08
CA SER A 4 10.39 -11.19 -35.86
C SER A 4 8.97 -11.69 -36.20
N ARG A 5 8.03 -11.61 -35.27
CA ARG A 5 6.60 -11.67 -35.56
C ARG A 5 6.03 -10.24 -35.58
N LEU A 6 6.01 -9.67 -36.78
CA LEU A 6 5.11 -8.55 -37.10
C LEU A 6 3.69 -9.11 -37.24
N PHE A 7 2.79 -8.70 -36.39
CA PHE A 7 1.36 -8.69 -36.71
C PHE A 7 0.88 -7.24 -36.58
N SER A 8 0.87 -6.56 -37.72
CA SER A 8 0.15 -5.30 -37.87
C SER A 8 -1.35 -5.58 -37.95
N ILE A 9 -2.11 -5.13 -36.98
CA ILE A 9 -3.55 -4.91 -37.11
C ILE A 9 -3.75 -3.41 -37.22
N MET A 10 -3.93 -2.93 -38.47
CA MET A 10 -4.44 -1.62 -38.78
C MET A 10 -5.91 -1.56 -38.37
N MET A 11 -6.25 -0.85 -37.31
CA MET A 11 -7.61 -0.35 -37.11
C MET A 11 -7.74 1.03 -37.73
N LEU A 12 -8.45 1.09 -38.87
CA LEU A 12 -8.92 2.32 -39.48
C LEU A 12 -10.01 2.92 -38.56
N SER A 13 -9.71 4.03 -37.91
CA SER A 13 -10.72 4.91 -37.32
C SER A 13 -11.38 5.73 -38.39
N ALA A 14 -12.55 5.29 -38.86
CA ALA A 14 -13.43 6.08 -39.68
C ALA A 14 -14.21 7.07 -38.81
N TRP A 15 -13.81 8.33 -38.82
CA TRP A 15 -14.62 9.42 -38.30
C TRP A 15 -15.79 9.66 -39.28
N MET A 16 -16.98 9.16 -38.94
CA MET A 16 -18.21 9.65 -39.53
C MET A 16 -18.84 10.71 -38.60
N LEU A 17 -18.75 11.95 -39.02
CA LEU A 17 -19.59 13.04 -38.51
C LEU A 17 -21.05 12.77 -38.89
N PHE A 18 -21.83 12.23 -37.96
CA PHE A 18 -23.28 12.27 -38.02
C PHE A 18 -23.79 13.23 -36.94
N SER A 19 -24.22 14.42 -37.36
CA SER A 19 -25.07 15.30 -36.60
C SER A 19 -26.49 14.72 -36.62
N GLY A 20 -26.82 13.95 -35.62
CA GLY A 20 -28.14 13.44 -35.31
C GLY A 20 -28.13 13.03 -33.85
N SER A 21 -29.19 13.33 -33.12
CA SER A 21 -29.42 12.89 -31.73
C SER A 21 -29.45 11.35 -31.66
N GLY A 22 -28.29 10.75 -31.83
CA GLY A 22 -28.10 9.31 -31.71
C GLY A 22 -27.91 8.96 -30.24
N ARG A 23 -28.78 8.12 -29.67
CA ARG A 23 -28.49 7.35 -28.47
C ARG A 23 -27.15 6.65 -28.70
N ALA A 24 -26.24 6.78 -27.75
CA ALA A 24 -24.99 6.01 -27.75
C ALA A 24 -25.37 4.52 -27.81
N CYS A 25 -24.92 3.81 -28.85
CA CYS A 25 -25.08 2.36 -28.87
C CYS A 25 -24.21 1.77 -27.77
N ALA A 26 -24.76 0.82 -27.02
CA ALA A 26 -23.95 0.10 -26.05
C ALA A 26 -22.76 -0.58 -26.75
N GLU A 27 -21.57 -0.46 -26.16
CA GLU A 27 -20.34 -1.04 -26.69
C GLU A 27 -19.52 -1.62 -25.55
N ILE A 28 -18.92 -2.79 -25.81
CA ILE A 28 -17.94 -3.38 -24.89
C ILE A 28 -16.58 -2.78 -25.21
N GLU A 29 -16.05 -2.07 -24.25
CA GLU A 29 -14.75 -1.40 -24.33
C GLU A 29 -13.73 -2.06 -23.40
N THR A 30 -12.45 -1.78 -23.66
CA THR A 30 -11.35 -2.21 -22.80
C THR A 30 -10.48 -1.01 -22.49
N TRP A 31 -10.29 -0.76 -21.21
CA TRP A 31 -9.28 0.16 -20.72
C TRP A 31 -8.02 -0.65 -20.37
N GLY A 32 -6.84 -0.16 -20.66
CA GLY A 32 -5.60 -0.88 -20.36
C GLY A 32 -4.42 0.03 -20.10
N VAL A 33 -3.39 -0.51 -19.41
CA VAL A 33 -2.09 0.09 -19.12
C VAL A 33 -1.00 -0.98 -19.33
N GLY A 34 0.22 -0.58 -19.56
CA GLY A 34 1.30 -1.38 -20.08
C GLY A 34 1.45 -1.13 -21.58
N GLU A 35 1.77 -2.09 -22.40
CA GLU A 35 1.92 -2.03 -23.87
C GLU A 35 2.02 -0.61 -24.51
N GLU A 36 0.88 0.07 -24.72
CA GLU A 36 0.79 1.38 -25.38
C GLU A 36 0.74 2.58 -24.40
N ARG A 37 0.48 2.33 -23.12
CA ARG A 37 0.37 3.35 -22.07
C ARG A 37 1.39 3.08 -20.98
N SER A 38 2.27 4.05 -20.72
CA SER A 38 3.26 3.95 -19.63
C SER A 38 2.55 3.82 -18.28
N TRP A 39 3.05 2.95 -17.44
CA TRP A 39 2.56 2.78 -16.07
C TRP A 39 2.68 4.08 -15.26
N GLY A 40 3.81 4.80 -15.42
CA GLY A 40 4.04 6.05 -14.69
C GLY A 40 3.09 7.19 -15.04
N ASP A 41 2.50 7.18 -16.24
CA ASP A 41 1.52 8.20 -16.65
C ASP A 41 0.13 7.96 -16.04
N TRP A 42 -0.13 6.73 -15.61
CA TRP A 42 -1.46 6.29 -15.15
C TRP A 42 -1.51 5.81 -13.70
N GLY A 43 -0.45 6.01 -12.95
CA GLY A 43 -0.42 5.65 -11.54
C GLY A 43 0.88 6.00 -10.84
N THR A 44 0.91 5.70 -9.55
CA THR A 44 2.06 5.90 -8.68
C THR A 44 2.80 4.58 -8.51
N LEU A 45 4.12 4.65 -8.63
CA LEU A 45 5.06 3.54 -8.44
C LEU A 45 5.78 3.73 -7.10
N GLU A 46 5.54 2.86 -6.12
CA GLU A 46 6.20 2.86 -4.81
C GLU A 46 7.14 1.66 -4.74
N ALA A 47 8.43 1.90 -4.53
CA ALA A 47 9.49 0.88 -4.56
C ALA A 47 9.47 0.01 -5.83
N MET A 48 8.91 0.53 -6.91
CA MET A 48 8.65 -0.14 -8.18
C MET A 48 9.21 0.68 -9.34
N VAL A 49 9.57 0.02 -10.42
CA VAL A 49 10.05 0.67 -11.66
C VAL A 49 9.30 0.14 -12.87
N ASP A 50 9.05 1.02 -13.84
CA ASP A 50 8.66 0.66 -15.20
C ASP A 50 9.94 0.40 -16.02
N SER A 51 10.12 -0.82 -16.45
CA SER A 51 11.30 -1.26 -17.21
C SER A 51 10.89 -1.86 -18.54
N GLY A 52 10.70 -1.00 -19.54
CA GLY A 52 10.35 -1.41 -20.91
C GLY A 52 8.95 -2.01 -21.04
N GLY A 53 7.97 -1.45 -20.30
CA GLY A 53 6.58 -1.87 -20.29
C GLY A 53 6.23 -2.84 -19.17
N TRP A 54 7.21 -3.45 -18.51
CA TRP A 54 7.00 -4.27 -17.32
C TRP A 54 7.21 -3.45 -16.06
N ILE A 55 6.27 -3.56 -15.10
CA ILE A 55 6.51 -3.09 -13.74
C ILE A 55 7.11 -4.21 -12.91
N ARG A 56 8.11 -3.87 -12.13
CA ARG A 56 8.84 -4.79 -11.24
C ARG A 56 9.35 -4.06 -9.99
N PRO A 57 9.66 -4.75 -8.90
CA PRO A 57 10.31 -4.13 -7.76
C PRO A 57 11.61 -3.43 -8.16
N LYS A 58 11.88 -2.28 -7.52
CA LYS A 58 13.15 -1.56 -7.69
C LYS A 58 14.29 -2.45 -7.24
N GLU A 59 15.38 -2.44 -7.99
CA GLU A 59 16.63 -3.11 -7.66
C GLU A 59 17.53 -2.14 -6.90
N VAL A 60 18.12 -2.61 -5.80
CA VAL A 60 19.07 -1.85 -5.00
C VAL A 60 20.45 -1.94 -5.65
N ASP A 61 21.11 -0.82 -5.88
CA ASP A 61 22.45 -0.77 -6.46
C ASP A 61 23.50 -1.28 -5.47
N PRO A 62 24.18 -2.41 -5.75
CA PRO A 62 25.15 -2.98 -4.83
C PRO A 62 26.45 -2.17 -4.70
N SER A 63 26.68 -1.18 -5.56
CA SER A 63 27.88 -0.33 -5.52
C SER A 63 27.75 0.85 -4.58
N SER A 64 26.53 1.17 -4.14
CA SER A 64 26.24 2.36 -3.36
C SER A 64 25.99 2.04 -1.89
N ASN A 65 26.60 2.83 -0.99
CA ASN A 65 26.33 2.76 0.43
C ASN A 65 24.91 3.22 0.74
N ILE A 66 24.07 2.34 1.26
CA ILE A 66 22.67 2.63 1.58
C ILE A 66 22.55 3.81 2.56
N LEU A 67 23.42 3.85 3.57
CA LEU A 67 23.40 4.93 4.56
C LEU A 67 23.70 6.30 3.95
N HIS A 68 24.29 6.34 2.74
CA HIS A 68 24.58 7.56 2.02
C HIS A 68 23.49 7.92 1.00
N GLU A 69 22.94 6.97 0.27
CA GLU A 69 21.94 7.22 -0.77
C GLU A 69 20.51 7.30 -0.24
N PHE A 70 20.17 6.46 0.71
CA PHE A 70 18.88 6.54 1.39
C PHE A 70 19.03 7.47 2.58
N TYR A 71 18.94 8.75 2.34
CA TYR A 71 18.80 9.81 3.33
C TYR A 71 17.63 9.61 4.33
N ARG A 72 17.08 8.40 4.37
CA ARG A 72 16.05 7.89 5.25
C ARG A 72 16.55 6.93 6.30
N ALA A 73 17.85 6.83 6.55
CA ALA A 73 18.32 6.36 7.85
C ALA A 73 17.80 7.37 8.88
N ASP A 74 16.49 7.30 9.13
CA ASP A 74 15.77 8.28 9.93
C ASP A 74 16.25 8.27 11.38
N ARG A 75 16.99 7.25 11.78
CA ARG A 75 17.54 7.13 13.13
C ARG A 75 18.87 6.39 13.16
N LEU A 76 19.91 7.08 13.56
CA LEU A 76 21.10 6.48 14.14
C LEU A 76 21.02 6.67 15.66
N VAL A 77 20.95 5.58 16.40
CA VAL A 77 20.94 5.58 17.87
C VAL A 77 22.23 4.98 18.35
N VAL A 78 22.92 5.70 19.22
CA VAL A 78 24.06 5.14 19.96
C VAL A 78 23.60 4.81 21.38
N ASP A 79 23.59 3.53 21.73
CA ASP A 79 23.28 3.06 23.07
C ASP A 79 24.58 2.61 23.77
N THR A 80 24.74 3.08 24.97
CA THR A 80 25.88 2.71 25.83
C THR A 80 25.37 1.84 26.96
N PRO A 81 26.22 0.92 27.48
CA PRO A 81 25.85 0.10 28.65
C PRO A 81 25.40 0.99 29.82
N ASP A 82 24.42 0.51 30.60
CA ASP A 82 23.86 1.22 31.75
C ASP A 82 24.93 1.79 32.71
N ASP A 83 26.07 1.14 32.82
CA ASP A 83 27.17 1.54 33.68
C ASP A 83 28.17 2.52 32.98
N TYR A 84 28.03 2.77 31.68
CA TYR A 84 28.93 3.67 30.94
C TYR A 84 28.71 5.13 31.37
N TYR A 85 27.44 5.53 31.51
CA TYR A 85 27.04 6.86 32.00
C TYR A 85 26.18 6.80 33.26
N GLY A 86 25.95 5.62 33.81
CA GLY A 86 25.23 5.42 35.07
C GLY A 86 23.74 5.10 34.95
N THR A 87 23.09 5.28 33.79
CA THR A 87 21.68 4.89 33.55
C THR A 87 21.39 4.78 32.06
N ARG A 88 20.36 4.00 31.68
CA ARG A 88 19.86 3.87 30.31
C ARG A 88 19.31 5.17 29.70
N GLU A 89 19.12 6.20 30.51
CA GLU A 89 18.52 7.48 30.12
C GLU A 89 19.41 8.33 29.19
N HIS A 90 20.55 7.79 28.74
CA HIS A 90 21.58 8.53 28.04
C HIS A 90 21.85 8.02 26.61
N ALA A 91 20.93 7.28 26.02
CA ALA A 91 21.01 6.98 24.60
C ALA A 91 20.74 8.25 23.78
N LEU A 92 21.68 8.59 22.93
CA LEU A 92 21.55 9.70 22.00
C LEU A 92 21.02 9.16 20.67
N ILE A 93 19.90 9.66 20.22
CA ILE A 93 19.30 9.33 18.94
C ILE A 93 19.70 10.45 17.95
N TRP A 94 20.42 10.08 16.92
CA TRP A 94 20.74 10.98 15.83
C TRP A 94 19.89 10.63 14.62
N SER A 95 19.15 11.60 14.10
CA SER A 95 18.35 11.46 12.90
C SER A 95 18.79 12.53 11.90
N PRO A 96 19.49 12.18 10.81
CA PRO A 96 19.75 13.12 9.74
C PRO A 96 18.45 13.39 8.98
N ASN A 97 17.85 14.55 9.22
CA ASN A 97 16.74 15.02 8.40
C ASN A 97 17.33 15.81 7.22
N ILE A 98 17.52 15.16 6.09
CA ILE A 98 18.09 15.77 4.89
C ILE A 98 16.95 16.32 4.04
N GLY A 99 16.53 17.53 4.37
CA GLY A 99 15.80 18.37 3.44
C GLY A 99 16.78 18.95 2.40
N THR A 100 16.31 19.12 1.18
CA THR A 100 17.08 19.43 -0.04
C THR A 100 17.99 20.66 0.01
N ASP A 101 17.90 21.52 1.02
CA ASP A 101 18.70 22.76 1.10
C ASP A 101 19.36 23.03 2.45
N ASN A 102 19.09 22.28 3.50
CA ASN A 102 19.73 22.42 4.81
C ASN A 102 19.74 21.07 5.53
N LEU A 103 20.92 20.53 5.75
CA LEU A 103 21.15 19.39 6.64
C LEU A 103 20.75 19.77 8.06
N GLN A 104 19.56 19.38 8.49
CA GLN A 104 19.12 19.53 9.87
C GLN A 104 19.25 18.18 10.57
N THR A 105 20.02 18.13 11.61
CA THR A 105 20.15 16.96 12.46
C THR A 105 19.29 17.13 13.69
N LEU A 106 18.40 16.18 13.92
CA LEU A 106 17.57 16.12 15.11
C LEU A 106 18.25 15.23 16.16
N LEU A 107 18.61 15.79 17.29
CA LEU A 107 19.10 15.04 18.44
C LEU A 107 17.92 14.79 19.39
N ARG A 108 17.64 13.52 19.71
CA ARG A 108 16.64 13.12 20.70
C ARG A 108 17.30 12.32 21.81
N LEU A 109 16.79 12.45 23.03
CA LEU A 109 17.13 11.56 24.12
C LEU A 109 16.31 10.27 24.03
N ALA A 110 16.79 9.20 24.68
CA ALA A 110 16.11 7.90 24.64
C ALA A 110 14.68 7.89 25.19
N ASP A 111 14.35 8.88 26.03
CA ASP A 111 13.00 9.10 26.57
C ASP A 111 12.05 9.86 25.61
N GLY A 112 12.54 10.17 24.40
CA GLY A 112 11.77 10.92 23.38
C GLY A 112 11.81 12.44 23.53
N THR A 113 12.47 12.99 24.55
CA THR A 113 12.68 14.44 24.68
C THR A 113 13.67 14.95 23.65
N GLY A 114 13.28 15.98 22.93
CA GLY A 114 14.13 16.61 21.93
C GLY A 114 14.85 17.83 22.48
N MET A 115 16.03 18.17 21.95
CA MET A 115 16.84 19.33 22.33
C MET A 115 17.38 20.07 21.09
N VAL A 116 17.40 21.40 21.12
CA VAL A 116 18.06 22.28 20.13
C VAL A 116 19.30 22.90 20.77
N LEU A 117 20.48 22.77 20.14
CA LEU A 117 21.76 23.23 20.71
C LEU A 117 22.35 24.40 19.90
N GLU A 118 22.61 25.55 20.54
CA GLU A 118 23.35 26.69 19.95
C GLU A 118 24.85 26.59 20.27
N SER A 119 25.70 27.02 19.33
CA SER A 119 27.15 27.02 19.49
C SER A 119 27.58 27.80 20.73
N GLY A 120 28.45 27.20 21.55
CA GLY A 120 29.00 27.81 22.75
C GLY A 120 28.22 27.59 24.04
N THR A 121 27.12 26.86 24.01
CA THR A 121 26.33 26.53 25.22
C THR A 121 26.72 25.18 25.80
N SER A 122 26.74 25.08 27.12
CA SER A 122 26.82 23.81 27.84
C SER A 122 25.48 23.49 28.46
N LEU A 123 25.00 22.28 28.24
CA LEU A 123 23.75 21.76 28.75
C LEU A 123 24.00 20.76 29.86
N ARG A 124 23.28 20.91 30.95
CA ARG A 124 23.26 19.91 32.03
C ARG A 124 21.95 19.12 31.94
N LEU A 125 22.04 17.86 31.60
CA LEU A 125 20.91 16.95 31.55
C LEU A 125 20.55 16.42 32.94
N LEU A 126 19.27 16.03 33.11
CA LEU A 126 18.81 15.31 34.29
C LEU A 126 19.65 14.04 34.46
N GLY A 127 20.27 13.84 35.62
CA GLY A 127 21.22 12.75 35.85
C GLY A 127 22.69 13.20 35.89
N GLY A 128 22.97 14.47 35.66
CA GLY A 128 24.33 15.06 35.83
C GLY A 128 25.21 14.97 34.60
N LEU A 129 24.64 14.64 33.44
CA LEU A 129 25.34 14.68 32.16
C LEU A 129 25.46 16.13 31.64
N ASN A 130 26.66 16.55 31.26
CA ASN A 130 26.87 17.84 30.62
C ASN A 130 27.17 17.63 29.13
N VAL A 131 26.46 18.36 28.28
CA VAL A 131 26.69 18.38 26.83
C VAL A 131 27.33 19.73 26.50
N SER A 132 28.52 19.72 25.92
CA SER A 132 29.18 20.91 25.40
C SER A 132 29.12 20.91 23.89
N VAL A 133 28.72 22.01 23.30
CA VAL A 133 28.64 22.19 21.85
C VAL A 133 29.73 23.12 21.39
N SER A 134 30.62 22.65 20.51
CA SER A 134 31.61 23.47 19.83
C SER A 134 31.32 23.52 18.34
N GLY A 135 31.19 24.71 17.75
CA GLY A 135 30.86 24.85 16.32
C GLY A 135 29.68 25.79 16.07
N VAL A 136 29.14 25.77 14.87
CA VAL A 136 28.02 26.63 14.47
C VAL A 136 26.70 25.86 14.63
N GLY A 137 25.89 26.22 15.63
CA GLY A 137 24.58 25.63 15.87
C GLY A 137 23.83 26.36 16.97
N GLU A 138 22.55 26.17 17.08
CA GLU A 138 21.66 26.84 18.02
C GLU A 138 21.06 25.84 19.02
N VAL A 139 21.15 26.12 20.33
CA VAL A 139 20.46 25.35 21.39
C VAL A 139 19.37 26.21 21.98
N ARG A 140 18.12 25.81 21.86
CA ARG A 140 17.00 26.41 22.60
C ARG A 140 16.30 25.34 23.41
N LEU A 141 16.07 25.64 24.68
CA LEU A 141 15.27 24.82 25.59
C LEU A 141 14.02 25.60 26.00
N PRO A 142 12.89 25.33 25.44
CA PRO A 142 11.63 25.38 26.18
C PRO A 142 11.20 23.97 26.57
N GLU A 143 10.43 23.88 27.64
CA GLU A 143 9.87 22.60 28.12
C GLU A 143 9.14 21.85 26.97
N GLY A 144 9.58 20.63 26.70
CA GLY A 144 8.91 19.70 25.76
C GLY A 144 9.35 19.78 24.29
N THR A 145 10.59 20.17 23.97
CA THR A 145 11.00 20.51 22.62
C THR A 145 12.03 19.63 21.95
N GLU A 146 11.95 19.62 20.62
CA GLU A 146 12.88 18.97 19.69
C GLU A 146 14.20 19.73 19.55
N VAL A 147 15.32 18.98 19.46
CA VAL A 147 16.64 19.54 19.15
C VAL A 147 16.90 19.46 17.67
N LYS A 148 16.95 20.58 16.97
CA LYS A 148 17.36 20.65 15.57
C LYS A 148 18.78 21.22 15.48
N LEU A 149 19.72 20.43 14.96
CA LEU A 149 21.09 20.86 14.70
C LEU A 149 21.29 20.93 13.18
N PRO A 150 21.56 22.12 12.62
CA PRO A 150 21.97 22.19 11.23
C PRO A 150 23.40 21.63 11.08
N ASN A 151 23.57 20.63 10.21
CA ASN A 151 24.85 20.07 9.77
C ASN A 151 25.70 19.37 10.85
N LEU A 152 25.14 18.39 11.56
CA LEU A 152 25.95 17.49 12.38
C LEU A 152 26.52 16.37 11.50
N THR A 153 27.85 16.36 11.36
CA THR A 153 28.56 15.30 10.64
C THR A 153 29.41 14.44 11.57
N ILE A 154 29.64 14.85 12.79
CA ILE A 154 30.42 14.09 13.78
C ILE A 154 29.73 14.19 15.14
N LEU A 155 29.40 13.06 15.72
CA LEU A 155 29.08 12.94 17.13
C LEU A 155 30.34 12.47 17.85
N ASP A 156 31.09 13.40 18.43
CA ASP A 156 32.24 13.11 19.26
C ASP A 156 31.73 12.95 20.70
N LEU A 157 31.54 11.70 21.12
CA LEU A 157 31.12 11.37 22.47
C LEU A 157 32.36 11.17 23.34
N HIS A 158 32.90 12.26 23.88
CA HIS A 158 33.90 12.18 24.92
C HIS A 158 33.24 12.15 26.30
N PRO A 159 33.17 11.01 26.97
CA PRO A 159 32.88 11.01 28.40
C PRO A 159 34.11 11.57 29.13
N ASP A 160 34.01 12.76 29.64
CA ASP A 160 34.96 13.22 30.65
C ASP A 160 34.76 12.33 31.88
N THR A 161 35.79 11.52 32.19
CA THR A 161 35.75 10.44 33.18
C THR A 161 35.37 10.91 34.58
N ASP A 162 35.53 12.19 34.89
CA ASP A 162 35.24 12.76 36.20
C ASP A 162 33.91 13.53 36.28
N GLN A 163 33.28 13.92 35.15
CA GLN A 163 32.10 14.80 35.15
C GLN A 163 30.92 14.34 34.28
N LYS A 164 30.97 13.16 33.68
CA LYS A 164 29.91 12.67 32.78
C LYS A 164 29.53 13.69 31.67
N ASN A 165 30.52 14.20 30.95
CA ASN A 165 30.33 15.14 29.88
C ASN A 165 30.27 14.42 28.53
N ILE A 166 29.32 14.77 27.70
CA ILE A 166 29.30 14.43 26.28
C ILE A 166 29.70 15.68 25.50
N GLN A 167 30.72 15.57 24.67
CA GLN A 167 31.11 16.64 23.76
C GLN A 167 30.56 16.34 22.37
N VAL A 168 29.75 17.25 21.86
CA VAL A 168 29.21 17.21 20.49
C VAL A 168 29.96 18.26 19.69
N THR A 169 30.67 17.84 18.66
CA THR A 169 31.37 18.73 17.74
C THR A 169 30.53 18.93 16.48
N LEU A 170 30.15 20.18 16.21
CA LEU A 170 29.45 20.55 15.00
C LEU A 170 30.47 20.93 13.92
N LEU A 171 30.36 20.34 12.74
CA LEU A 171 31.20 20.72 11.60
C LEU A 171 30.61 21.91 10.85
N ASP A 172 31.51 22.64 10.20
CA ASP A 172 31.17 23.79 9.35
C ASP A 172 30.21 23.37 8.24
N PRO A 173 29.02 24.01 8.12
CA PRO A 173 28.04 23.71 7.09
C PRO A 173 28.54 23.94 5.66
N THR A 174 29.68 24.62 5.48
CA THR A 174 30.31 24.83 4.17
C THR A 174 31.34 23.76 3.80
N ALA A 175 31.75 22.92 4.74
CA ALA A 175 32.58 21.77 4.46
C ALA A 175 31.74 20.76 3.66
N ALA A 176 32.25 20.34 2.49
CA ALA A 176 31.65 19.26 1.74
C ALA A 176 31.47 18.08 2.70
N ILE A 177 30.25 17.56 2.78
CA ILE A 177 29.94 16.38 3.60
C ILE A 177 30.76 15.25 3.01
N THR A 178 31.89 14.99 3.59
CA THR A 178 32.59 13.75 3.39
C THR A 178 31.87 12.74 4.29
N ASP A 179 31.59 11.58 3.79
CA ASP A 179 30.78 10.46 4.27
C ASP A 179 31.16 9.91 5.67
N THR A 180 31.58 10.74 6.60
CA THR A 180 32.21 10.30 7.84
C THR A 180 31.33 10.59 9.05
N ILE A 181 30.79 9.50 9.62
CA ILE A 181 30.29 9.49 10.98
C ILE A 181 31.40 8.87 11.84
N ALA A 182 32.13 9.68 12.60
CA ALA A 182 33.13 9.19 13.51
C ALA A 182 32.56 9.10 14.94
N PHE A 183 32.65 7.92 15.52
CA PHE A 183 32.31 7.68 16.92
C PHE A 183 33.59 7.35 17.68
N ASP A 184 33.87 8.12 18.73
CA ASP A 184 35.05 8.00 19.54
C ASP A 184 34.73 7.51 20.96
N PHE A 185 35.24 6.32 21.31
CA PHE A 185 34.97 5.67 22.57
C PHE A 185 36.29 5.32 23.28
N PHE A 186 36.75 6.20 24.19
CA PHE A 186 38.03 6.06 24.87
C PHE A 186 38.00 5.38 26.24
N ASN A 187 36.83 5.07 26.79
CA ASN A 187 36.78 4.44 28.11
C ASN A 187 37.01 2.92 28.03
N ARG A 188 38.24 2.50 28.26
CA ARG A 188 38.69 1.10 28.14
C ARG A 188 37.91 0.08 28.98
N GLU A 189 37.27 0.50 30.06
CA GLU A 189 36.58 -0.44 30.96
C GLU A 189 35.11 -0.67 30.57
N LYS A 190 34.55 0.21 29.77
CA LYS A 190 33.10 0.31 29.53
C LYS A 190 32.66 0.28 28.05
N ASN A 191 33.58 0.04 27.12
CA ASN A 191 33.24 0.02 25.69
C ASN A 191 32.48 -1.24 25.27
N LYS A 192 32.61 -2.32 26.02
CA LYS A 192 31.84 -3.53 25.76
C LYS A 192 30.34 -3.29 25.94
N GLY A 193 29.58 -3.55 24.89
CA GLY A 193 28.13 -3.39 24.89
C GLY A 193 27.64 -2.06 24.28
N VAL A 194 28.55 -1.13 23.95
CA VAL A 194 28.19 0.02 23.14
C VAL A 194 27.58 -0.46 21.84
N ALA A 195 26.40 0.04 21.48
CA ALA A 195 25.68 -0.37 20.31
C ALA A 195 25.21 0.84 19.50
N ILE A 196 25.27 0.69 18.18
CA ILE A 196 24.80 1.65 17.19
C ILE A 196 23.60 1.02 16.50
N TYR A 197 22.46 1.69 16.52
CA TYR A 197 21.23 1.26 15.88
C TYR A 197 20.96 2.14 14.66
N VAL A 198 20.60 1.51 13.55
CA VAL A 198 20.26 2.19 12.30
C VAL A 198 18.87 1.72 11.87
N ASP A 199 17.94 2.63 11.65
CA ASP A 199 16.68 2.40 10.95
C ASP A 199 16.84 2.84 9.49
N LEU A 200 16.78 1.90 8.57
CA LEU A 200 16.89 2.15 7.13
C LEU A 200 15.59 2.71 6.53
N GLY A 201 14.53 2.84 7.35
CA GLY A 201 13.22 3.34 6.94
C GLY A 201 12.32 2.26 6.32
N GLU A 202 12.88 1.36 5.55
CA GLU A 202 12.18 0.27 4.87
C GLU A 202 13.04 -1.00 4.82
N PRO A 203 12.44 -2.19 4.62
CA PRO A 203 13.19 -3.44 4.51
C PRO A 203 13.99 -3.48 3.21
N LEU A 204 15.30 -3.35 3.31
CA LEU A 204 16.23 -3.41 2.18
C LEU A 204 16.98 -4.76 2.13
N PRO A 205 17.33 -5.27 0.95
CA PRO A 205 18.09 -6.51 0.80
C PRO A 205 19.58 -6.27 1.08
N ILE A 206 19.99 -6.47 2.33
CA ILE A 206 21.35 -6.22 2.79
C ILE A 206 22.25 -7.42 2.47
N TYR A 207 23.41 -7.16 1.87
CA TYR A 207 24.38 -8.22 1.58
C TYR A 207 25.77 -7.92 2.10
N LYS A 208 26.09 -6.62 2.46
CA LYS A 208 27.44 -6.26 2.84
C LYS A 208 27.45 -5.18 3.92
N PHE A 209 28.34 -5.37 4.88
CA PHE A 209 28.71 -4.37 5.89
C PHE A 209 30.18 -4.05 5.76
N ARG A 210 30.53 -2.77 5.86
CA ARG A 210 31.92 -2.34 5.92
C ARG A 210 32.06 -1.26 6.96
N PHE A 211 33.10 -1.37 7.78
CA PHE A 211 33.41 -0.34 8.78
C PHE A 211 34.90 -0.32 9.11
N PHE A 212 35.37 0.85 9.53
CA PHE A 212 36.78 1.07 9.82
C PHE A 212 36.99 2.28 10.74
N PRO A 213 38.17 2.37 11.45
CA PRO A 213 38.53 3.49 12.28
C PRO A 213 39.03 4.69 11.46
N LEU A 214 39.21 5.83 12.11
CA LEU A 214 39.85 6.99 11.52
C LEU A 214 41.35 6.70 11.29
N PHE A 215 41.77 6.68 10.03
CA PHE A 215 43.16 6.46 9.66
C PHE A 215 44.01 7.75 9.75
N LEU A 216 44.16 8.30 10.97
CA LEU A 216 44.95 9.50 11.26
C LEU A 216 46.02 9.16 12.32
N GLY A 217 47.30 8.96 11.91
CA GLY A 217 48.36 8.60 12.81
C GLY A 217 48.13 7.27 13.55
N GLU A 218 48.21 7.31 14.87
CA GLU A 218 48.03 6.12 15.73
C GLU A 218 46.52 5.75 15.88
N LEU A 219 45.60 6.57 15.46
CA LEU A 219 44.15 6.33 15.60
C LEU A 219 43.68 5.15 14.78
N GLY A 220 44.37 4.80 13.69
CA GLY A 220 44.10 3.59 12.91
C GLY A 220 44.20 2.27 13.66
N GLU A 221 44.88 2.26 14.81
CA GLU A 221 44.97 1.10 15.70
C GLU A 221 43.74 0.94 16.63
N LEU A 222 42.89 1.99 16.71
CA LEU A 222 41.70 2.03 17.55
C LEU A 222 40.49 1.50 16.81
N TYR A 223 40.55 0.29 16.28
CA TYR A 223 39.42 -0.37 15.60
C TYR A 223 38.66 -1.31 16.54
N LEU A 224 37.44 -1.66 16.20
CA LEU A 224 36.60 -2.62 16.93
C LEU A 224 37.31 -4.00 17.03
N LYS A 225 37.83 -4.34 18.21
CA LYS A 225 38.52 -5.62 18.48
C LYS A 225 37.56 -6.80 18.64
N GLY A 226 36.28 -6.51 18.82
CA GLY A 226 35.20 -7.49 18.79
C GLY A 226 33.89 -6.79 18.51
N TYR A 227 33.03 -7.42 17.68
CA TYR A 227 31.76 -6.85 17.25
C TYR A 227 30.70 -7.92 17.04
N GLU A 228 29.48 -7.49 17.11
CA GLU A 228 28.29 -8.27 16.79
C GLU A 228 27.39 -7.41 15.89
N ILE A 229 26.84 -7.99 14.83
CA ILE A 229 25.84 -7.34 13.97
C ILE A 229 24.54 -8.11 14.10
N TYR A 230 23.46 -7.39 14.27
CA TYR A 230 22.12 -7.92 14.40
C TYR A 230 21.22 -7.25 13.38
N LEU A 231 20.25 -8.00 12.87
CA LEU A 231 19.28 -7.53 11.90
C LEU A 231 17.85 -7.74 12.39
N ASN A 232 16.93 -6.93 11.86
CA ASN A 232 15.49 -7.14 11.96
C ASN A 232 14.82 -6.55 10.71
N ASP A 233 13.84 -7.25 10.13
CA ASP A 233 13.22 -6.86 8.87
C ASP A 233 12.04 -5.88 9.02
N GLY A 234 11.67 -5.52 10.24
CA GLY A 234 10.65 -4.52 10.56
C GLY A 234 9.21 -4.97 10.37
N ARG A 235 8.97 -6.28 10.10
CA ARG A 235 7.59 -6.79 10.02
C ARG A 235 6.93 -6.81 11.40
N PRO A 236 5.61 -6.63 11.48
CA PRO A 236 4.89 -6.62 12.76
C PRO A 236 5.17 -7.84 13.65
N GLU A 237 5.32 -9.03 13.07
CA GLU A 237 5.64 -10.27 13.80
C GLU A 237 7.07 -10.35 14.30
N THR A 238 7.96 -9.47 13.84
CA THR A 238 9.36 -9.37 14.28
C THR A 238 9.60 -8.19 15.23
N LEU A 239 8.54 -7.47 15.57
CA LEU A 239 8.55 -6.43 16.59
C LEU A 239 7.96 -6.97 17.89
N ASP A 240 8.34 -6.37 19.01
CA ASP A 240 7.70 -6.65 20.29
C ASP A 240 6.36 -5.90 20.45
N ASN A 241 5.69 -6.07 21.61
CA ASN A 241 4.40 -5.45 21.87
C ASN A 241 4.43 -3.92 21.91
N ASP A 242 5.61 -3.34 22.13
CA ASP A 242 5.82 -1.89 22.16
C ASP A 242 6.33 -1.35 20.83
N GLY A 243 6.45 -2.22 19.82
CA GLY A 243 6.90 -1.87 18.46
C GLY A 243 8.42 -1.83 18.29
N PHE A 244 9.21 -2.30 19.25
CA PHE A 244 10.67 -2.36 19.14
C PHE A 244 11.14 -3.61 18.38
N PRO A 245 12.23 -3.50 17.58
CA PRO A 245 12.77 -4.63 16.84
C PRO A 245 13.29 -5.75 17.73
N ILE A 246 12.83 -6.98 17.47
CA ILE A 246 13.43 -8.20 18.05
C ILE A 246 14.59 -8.59 17.14
N TYR A 247 15.80 -8.29 17.58
CA TYR A 247 17.01 -8.48 16.79
C TYR A 247 17.46 -9.93 16.70
N THR A 248 17.83 -10.36 15.50
CA THR A 248 18.49 -11.65 15.24
C THR A 248 19.97 -11.42 14.97
N GLU A 249 20.84 -12.20 15.61
CA GLU A 249 22.27 -12.14 15.37
C GLU A 249 22.59 -12.56 13.92
N TYR A 250 23.26 -11.67 13.19
CA TYR A 250 23.73 -11.90 11.84
C TYR A 250 25.17 -12.40 11.82
N VAL A 251 26.06 -11.73 12.57
CA VAL A 251 27.46 -12.12 12.71
C VAL A 251 27.98 -11.71 14.09
N SER A 252 28.88 -12.53 14.64
CA SER A 252 29.60 -12.27 15.91
C SER A 252 31.07 -12.60 15.74
N GLU A 253 31.95 -11.63 16.03
CA GLU A 253 33.39 -11.77 16.02
C GLU A 253 33.97 -11.22 17.34
N SER A 254 34.55 -12.09 18.18
CA SER A 254 35.05 -11.72 19.49
C SER A 254 36.53 -11.34 19.53
N SER A 255 37.27 -11.56 18.44
CA SER A 255 38.72 -11.38 18.36
C SER A 255 39.11 -10.84 16.98
N ASN A 256 38.49 -9.75 16.58
CA ASN A 256 38.78 -9.08 15.30
C ASN A 256 40.24 -8.58 15.29
N ARG A 257 40.93 -8.83 14.18
CA ARG A 257 42.32 -8.41 13.93
C ARG A 257 42.46 -7.47 12.75
N GLU A 258 41.35 -7.21 12.08
CA GLU A 258 41.29 -6.37 10.87
C GLU A 258 40.79 -4.98 11.25
N ALA A 259 41.56 -3.94 10.89
CA ALA A 259 41.14 -2.55 11.07
C ALA A 259 40.00 -2.20 10.13
N ILE A 260 40.05 -2.72 8.90
CA ILE A 260 38.94 -2.61 7.94
C ILE A 260 38.17 -3.92 7.98
N VAL A 261 36.93 -3.85 8.41
CA VAL A 261 36.02 -5.00 8.37
C VAL A 261 35.18 -4.88 7.10
N ASP A 262 35.18 -5.94 6.29
CA ASP A 262 34.43 -6.04 5.03
C ASP A 262 33.72 -7.39 5.02
N LEU A 263 32.42 -7.40 5.34
CA LEU A 263 31.59 -8.59 5.50
C LEU A 263 30.62 -8.68 4.33
N GLU A 264 30.78 -9.68 3.49
CA GLU A 264 29.92 -9.90 2.33
C GLU A 264 29.21 -11.25 2.45
N ALA A 265 27.88 -11.25 2.37
CA ALA A 265 27.05 -12.46 2.33
C ALA A 265 26.82 -12.93 0.89
N SER A 266 26.73 -14.23 0.71
CA SER A 266 26.35 -14.82 -0.59
C SER A 266 24.89 -14.51 -0.95
N ASP A 267 24.02 -14.54 0.04
CA ASP A 267 22.58 -14.33 -0.10
C ASP A 267 22.16 -13.11 0.74
N PRO A 268 21.60 -12.07 0.10
CA PRO A 268 21.12 -10.88 0.81
C PRO A 268 19.95 -11.21 1.73
N GLU A 269 19.93 -10.59 2.91
CA GLU A 269 18.83 -10.68 3.87
C GLU A 269 18.07 -9.35 3.94
N TYR A 270 16.75 -9.41 4.05
CA TYR A 270 15.97 -8.21 4.24
C TYR A 270 16.10 -7.69 5.66
N ALA A 271 16.54 -6.45 5.79
CA ALA A 271 16.63 -5.75 7.05
C ALA A 271 16.17 -4.30 6.92
N ARG A 272 15.38 -3.84 7.87
CA ARG A 272 15.09 -2.44 8.12
C ARG A 272 15.94 -1.90 9.26
N TYR A 273 16.09 -2.70 10.31
CA TYR A 273 16.84 -2.32 11.48
C TYR A 273 18.18 -3.08 11.54
N VAL A 274 19.26 -2.32 11.68
CA VAL A 274 20.61 -2.83 11.83
C VAL A 274 21.16 -2.39 13.19
N LYS A 275 21.81 -3.31 13.91
CA LYS A 275 22.48 -3.03 15.17
C LYS A 275 23.91 -3.52 15.10
N LEU A 276 24.88 -2.62 15.24
CA LEU A 276 26.29 -2.93 15.46
C LEU A 276 26.61 -2.75 16.93
N ARG A 277 27.17 -3.78 17.58
CA ARG A 277 27.51 -3.79 19.00
C ARG A 277 28.96 -4.14 19.21
N ALA A 278 29.66 -3.38 20.06
CA ALA A 278 31.01 -3.73 20.51
C ALA A 278 30.95 -4.89 21.49
N SER A 279 31.64 -5.99 21.19
CA SER A 279 31.76 -7.17 22.09
C SER A 279 33.06 -7.19 22.89
N ALA A 280 34.06 -6.36 22.54
CA ALA A 280 35.29 -6.15 23.27
C ALA A 280 35.27 -4.87 24.13
N ALA A 281 36.10 -4.81 25.15
CA ALA A 281 36.22 -3.65 26.03
C ALA A 281 37.30 -2.63 25.58
N ASP A 282 38.01 -2.94 24.50
CA ASP A 282 39.06 -2.07 23.98
C ASP A 282 38.51 -0.75 23.49
N PRO A 283 39.26 0.35 23.59
CA PRO A 283 38.90 1.61 22.96
C PRO A 283 38.83 1.46 21.46
N PHE A 284 37.85 2.13 20.84
CA PHE A 284 37.73 2.14 19.41
C PHE A 284 37.22 3.50 18.90
N ILE A 285 37.53 3.79 17.66
CA ILE A 285 36.96 4.86 16.87
C ILE A 285 36.27 4.19 15.69
N LEU A 286 35.05 4.59 15.41
CA LEU A 286 34.33 4.20 14.21
C LEU A 286 34.18 5.42 13.32
N ASP A 287 35.02 5.51 12.28
CA ASP A 287 35.01 6.63 11.33
C ASP A 287 33.90 6.45 10.30
N GLN A 288 33.73 5.23 9.82
CA GLN A 288 32.69 4.91 8.85
C GLN A 288 32.01 3.59 9.18
N PHE A 289 30.69 3.59 9.00
CA PHE A 289 29.87 2.39 8.98
C PHE A 289 29.03 2.42 7.71
N GLU A 290 29.27 1.47 6.82
CA GLU A 290 28.65 1.39 5.50
C GLU A 290 27.77 0.13 5.44
N VAL A 291 26.61 0.27 4.79
CA VAL A 291 25.66 -0.81 4.55
C VAL A 291 25.35 -0.86 3.06
N TYR A 292 25.43 -2.01 2.45
CA TYR A 292 25.20 -2.20 1.02
C TYR A 292 24.08 -3.20 0.78
N GLY A 293 23.20 -2.87 -0.15
CA GLY A 293 22.11 -3.72 -0.59
C GLY A 293 22.39 -4.37 -1.93
N LYS A 294 21.74 -5.52 -2.19
CA LYS A 294 21.81 -6.20 -3.47
C LYS A 294 20.53 -6.99 -3.70
N GLY A 295 19.88 -6.76 -4.84
CA GLY A 295 18.64 -7.44 -5.20
C GLY A 295 17.44 -6.52 -5.22
N PHE A 296 16.24 -7.08 -5.18
CA PHE A 296 14.99 -6.38 -5.37
C PHE A 296 14.35 -5.99 -4.03
N MET A 297 13.63 -4.87 -4.03
CA MET A 297 12.80 -4.47 -2.89
C MET A 297 11.84 -5.60 -2.51
N ARG A 298 11.58 -5.77 -1.20
CA ARG A 298 10.74 -6.83 -0.66
C ARG A 298 9.30 -6.72 -1.11
N GLU A 299 8.77 -5.50 -1.05
CA GLU A 299 7.43 -5.14 -1.45
C GLU A 299 7.49 -3.94 -2.38
N ALA A 300 6.66 -3.97 -3.41
CA ALA A 300 6.55 -2.88 -4.35
C ALA A 300 5.09 -2.72 -4.77
N THR A 301 4.58 -1.50 -4.76
CA THR A 301 3.17 -1.22 -5.00
C THR A 301 3.00 -0.26 -6.17
N TYR A 302 2.05 -0.60 -7.04
CA TYR A 302 1.50 0.30 -8.05
C TYR A 302 0.06 0.60 -7.71
N THR A 303 -0.29 1.88 -7.66
CA THR A 303 -1.68 2.33 -7.50
C THR A 303 -2.06 3.18 -8.70
N SER A 304 -3.08 2.74 -9.46
CA SER A 304 -3.53 3.51 -10.64
C SER A 304 -4.12 4.85 -10.22
N HIS A 305 -4.07 5.84 -11.11
CA HIS A 305 -4.96 6.99 -11.01
C HIS A 305 -6.41 6.53 -11.07
N ILE A 306 -7.34 7.40 -10.70
CA ILE A 306 -8.77 7.16 -10.85
C ILE A 306 -9.09 7.07 -12.34
N ILE A 307 -9.65 5.95 -12.78
CA ILE A 307 -10.09 5.72 -14.15
C ILE A 307 -11.52 6.19 -14.25
N ASP A 308 -11.79 7.26 -15.03
CA ASP A 308 -13.14 7.74 -15.34
C ASP A 308 -13.63 7.04 -16.61
N LEU A 309 -14.67 6.23 -16.50
CA LEU A 309 -15.31 5.54 -17.60
C LEU A 309 -16.31 6.43 -18.37
N VAL A 310 -16.36 7.73 -18.01
CA VAL A 310 -17.22 8.79 -18.58
C VAL A 310 -18.67 8.67 -18.14
N GLU A 311 -19.22 7.47 -18.13
CA GLU A 311 -20.61 7.16 -17.74
C GLU A 311 -20.62 5.97 -16.75
N ILE A 312 -21.76 5.79 -16.09
CA ILE A 312 -22.00 4.60 -15.25
C ILE A 312 -21.97 3.37 -16.16
N SER A 313 -21.04 2.46 -15.89
CA SER A 313 -20.69 1.34 -16.74
C SER A 313 -20.81 0.00 -16.01
N ASN A 314 -21.18 -1.04 -16.73
CA ASN A 314 -21.04 -2.41 -16.25
C ASN A 314 -19.57 -2.81 -16.36
N LEU A 315 -19.00 -3.31 -15.26
CA LEU A 315 -17.64 -3.82 -15.22
C LEU A 315 -17.63 -5.31 -15.57
N GLY A 316 -16.69 -5.69 -16.42
CA GLY A 316 -16.51 -7.05 -16.89
C GLY A 316 -15.28 -7.69 -16.26
N LYS A 317 -14.41 -8.23 -17.10
CA LYS A 317 -13.23 -8.99 -16.67
C LYS A 317 -12.00 -8.10 -16.53
N ILE A 318 -11.17 -8.46 -15.53
CA ILE A 318 -9.83 -7.92 -15.38
C ILE A 318 -8.82 -8.94 -15.94
N HIS A 319 -7.93 -8.48 -16.81
CA HIS A 319 -6.88 -9.30 -17.40
C HIS A 319 -5.52 -8.68 -17.14
N TRP A 320 -4.54 -9.53 -16.86
CA TRP A 320 -3.14 -9.14 -16.74
C TRP A 320 -2.24 -10.28 -17.19
N ASP A 321 -1.00 -9.94 -17.53
CA ASP A 321 0.06 -10.91 -17.76
C ASP A 321 1.15 -10.71 -16.70
N GLU A 322 1.61 -11.80 -16.11
CA GLU A 322 2.57 -11.81 -15.02
C GLU A 322 3.68 -12.85 -15.25
N ALA A 323 4.87 -12.53 -14.78
CA ALA A 323 5.95 -13.49 -14.64
C ALA A 323 6.43 -13.50 -13.18
N LYS A 324 6.53 -14.69 -12.62
CA LYS A 324 6.89 -14.92 -11.21
C LYS A 324 8.08 -15.85 -11.11
N GLU A 325 9.11 -15.44 -10.39
CA GLU A 325 10.19 -16.29 -9.95
C GLU A 325 9.80 -17.02 -8.66
N PRO A 326 10.53 -18.06 -8.23
CA PRO A 326 10.19 -18.81 -7.02
C PRO A 326 10.03 -17.92 -5.78
N ALA A 327 9.01 -18.19 -4.96
CA ALA A 327 8.71 -17.47 -3.72
C ALA A 327 8.44 -15.95 -3.92
N THR A 328 7.84 -15.60 -5.06
CA THR A 328 7.31 -14.26 -5.30
C THR A 328 5.80 -14.30 -5.50
N SER A 329 5.13 -13.20 -5.23
CA SER A 329 3.69 -13.07 -5.38
C SER A 329 3.29 -11.82 -6.17
N VAL A 330 2.15 -11.91 -6.85
CA VAL A 330 1.46 -10.80 -7.49
C VAL A 330 0.06 -10.74 -6.90
N SER A 331 -0.29 -9.61 -6.32
CA SER A 331 -1.61 -9.34 -5.76
C SER A 331 -2.25 -8.18 -6.51
N ILE A 332 -3.40 -8.40 -7.13
CA ILE A 332 -4.15 -7.37 -7.84
C ILE A 332 -5.50 -7.19 -7.15
N GLN A 333 -5.84 -5.95 -6.87
CA GLN A 333 -7.07 -5.55 -6.20
C GLN A 333 -7.71 -4.37 -6.96
N THR A 334 -9.02 -4.27 -6.91
CA THR A 334 -9.76 -3.13 -7.45
C THR A 334 -10.64 -2.49 -6.39
N ARG A 335 -10.93 -1.22 -6.55
CA ARG A 335 -12.03 -0.52 -5.88
C ARG A 335 -12.79 0.32 -6.88
N VAL A 336 -14.03 0.60 -6.59
CA VAL A 336 -14.94 1.31 -7.49
C VAL A 336 -15.68 2.43 -6.77
N GLY A 337 -15.95 3.51 -7.48
CA GLY A 337 -16.53 4.72 -6.89
C GLY A 337 -17.64 5.34 -7.72
N THR A 338 -18.39 6.24 -7.08
CA THR A 338 -19.45 7.05 -7.68
C THR A 338 -18.98 8.47 -8.01
N ASP A 339 -17.88 8.92 -7.43
CA ASP A 339 -17.23 10.20 -7.68
C ASP A 339 -15.71 10.05 -7.91
N ASN A 340 -15.02 11.15 -8.15
CA ASN A 340 -13.58 11.17 -8.45
C ASN A 340 -12.71 11.55 -7.25
N THR A 341 -13.19 11.34 -6.03
CA THR A 341 -12.47 11.65 -4.79
C THR A 341 -12.38 10.42 -3.90
N VAL A 342 -11.20 9.81 -3.80
CA VAL A 342 -10.96 8.60 -3.00
C VAL A 342 -10.57 8.90 -1.55
N MET A 343 -10.16 10.14 -1.28
CA MET A 343 -9.73 10.59 0.05
C MET A 343 -10.57 11.77 0.51
N VAL A 344 -10.94 11.75 1.76
CA VAL A 344 -11.56 12.89 2.44
C VAL A 344 -10.46 13.62 3.20
N TYR A 345 -10.15 14.83 2.75
CA TYR A 345 -9.23 15.75 3.41
C TYR A 345 -10.03 16.70 4.28
N ASN A 346 -9.76 16.75 5.57
CA ASN A 346 -10.48 17.62 6.48
C ASN A 346 -9.62 18.84 6.86
N GLU A 347 -10.27 20.00 7.00
CA GLU A 347 -9.69 21.17 7.67
C GLU A 347 -10.30 21.30 9.05
N ARG A 348 -9.53 21.83 10.01
CA ARG A 348 -10.05 22.20 11.32
C ARG A 348 -10.53 23.64 11.30
N ASP A 349 -11.77 23.84 11.68
CA ASP A 349 -12.33 25.17 11.83
C ASP A 349 -11.82 25.88 13.10
N GLU A 350 -12.26 27.13 13.33
CA GLU A 350 -11.86 27.93 14.49
C GLU A 350 -12.27 27.31 15.86
N VAL A 351 -13.18 26.34 15.86
CA VAL A 351 -13.66 25.65 17.06
C VAL A 351 -12.96 24.30 17.25
N GLY A 352 -12.23 23.84 16.23
CA GLY A 352 -11.50 22.58 16.18
C GLY A 352 -12.30 21.41 15.59
N ASP A 353 -13.48 21.68 15.03
CA ASP A 353 -14.25 20.65 14.33
C ASP A 353 -13.66 20.36 12.94
N GLU A 354 -13.67 19.09 12.55
CA GLU A 354 -13.18 18.66 11.25
C GLU A 354 -14.25 18.84 10.17
N VAL A 355 -13.92 19.62 9.12
CA VAL A 355 -14.79 19.92 8.00
C VAL A 355 -14.15 19.41 6.71
N PRO A 356 -14.83 18.57 5.91
CA PRO A 356 -14.29 18.07 4.65
C PRO A 356 -14.02 19.19 3.64
N LEU A 357 -12.82 19.20 3.06
CA LEU A 357 -12.47 20.04 1.91
C LEU A 357 -13.17 19.50 0.66
N ASN A 358 -13.82 20.38 -0.09
CA ASN A 358 -14.45 20.04 -1.36
C ASN A 358 -13.98 20.99 -2.45
N ARG A 359 -12.91 20.62 -3.16
CA ARG A 359 -12.32 21.37 -4.28
C ARG A 359 -12.53 20.66 -5.63
N GLY A 360 -13.35 19.60 -5.66
CA GLY A 360 -13.80 18.93 -6.87
C GLY A 360 -12.91 17.78 -7.37
N SER A 361 -11.75 17.56 -6.81
CA SER A 361 -10.90 16.39 -7.09
C SER A 361 -9.96 16.09 -5.93
N ASP A 362 -9.50 14.85 -5.84
CA ASP A 362 -8.51 14.41 -4.84
C ASP A 362 -7.24 15.28 -4.84
N GLU A 363 -6.70 15.56 -6.02
CA GLU A 363 -5.50 16.39 -6.16
C GLU A 363 -5.73 17.83 -5.68
N ALA A 364 -6.87 18.42 -6.01
CA ALA A 364 -7.22 19.77 -5.56
C ALA A 364 -7.47 19.81 -4.04
N ASN A 365 -8.12 18.78 -3.48
CA ASN A 365 -8.33 18.66 -2.03
C ASN A 365 -7.00 18.48 -1.30
N ARG A 366 -6.11 17.62 -1.78
CA ARG A 366 -4.76 17.42 -1.23
C ARG A 366 -3.95 18.71 -1.25
N THR A 367 -3.89 19.39 -2.39
CA THR A 367 -3.15 20.66 -2.53
C THR A 367 -3.68 21.73 -1.58
N ALA A 368 -5.01 21.82 -1.42
CA ALA A 368 -5.62 22.73 -0.48
C ALA A 368 -5.24 22.37 0.96
N TRP A 369 -5.29 21.08 1.33
CA TRP A 369 -4.94 20.58 2.65
C TRP A 369 -3.45 20.81 2.97
N GLU A 370 -2.54 20.53 2.03
CA GLU A 370 -1.10 20.77 2.16
C GLU A 370 -0.76 22.27 2.32
N SER A 371 -1.64 23.18 1.87
CA SER A 371 -1.46 24.62 2.03
C SER A 371 -1.92 25.16 3.40
N LEU A 372 -2.61 24.36 4.20
CA LEU A 372 -3.04 24.71 5.56
C LEU A 372 -1.87 24.65 6.54
N THR A 373 -1.97 25.40 7.65
CA THR A 373 -1.04 25.27 8.76
C THR A 373 -1.29 23.96 9.52
N GLU A 374 -0.30 23.45 10.25
CA GLU A 374 -0.42 22.16 10.98
C GLU A 374 -1.62 22.09 11.93
N ASP A 375 -1.97 23.21 12.57
CA ASP A 375 -3.12 23.33 13.46
C ASP A 375 -4.46 23.34 12.71
N GLN A 376 -4.45 23.74 11.44
CA GLN A 376 -5.63 23.72 10.56
C GLN A 376 -5.79 22.40 9.80
N GLN A 377 -4.75 21.60 9.69
CA GLN A 377 -4.81 20.29 9.02
C GLN A 377 -5.59 19.31 9.89
N GLY A 378 -6.75 18.88 9.41
CA GLY A 378 -7.55 17.80 9.98
C GLY A 378 -7.12 16.43 9.46
N ALA A 379 -7.85 15.38 9.86
CA ALA A 379 -7.57 14.01 9.43
C ALA A 379 -7.78 13.82 7.93
N VAL A 380 -6.94 12.97 7.33
CA VAL A 380 -7.13 12.47 5.96
C VAL A 380 -7.60 11.02 6.05
N THR A 381 -8.78 10.72 5.52
CA THR A 381 -9.39 9.39 5.59
C THR A 381 -9.83 8.91 4.22
N GLU A 382 -10.00 7.60 4.03
CA GLU A 382 -10.59 7.06 2.81
C GLU A 382 -12.08 7.40 2.73
N ASP A 383 -12.56 7.79 1.54
CA ASP A 383 -14.00 8.00 1.30
C ASP A 383 -14.72 6.65 1.16
N THR A 384 -15.27 6.16 2.25
CA THR A 384 -16.04 4.92 2.28
C THR A 384 -17.53 5.09 1.95
N GLU A 385 -18.01 6.32 1.79
CA GLU A 385 -19.39 6.61 1.39
C GLU A 385 -19.56 6.47 -0.13
N HIS A 386 -18.61 7.00 -0.90
CA HIS A 386 -18.68 7.02 -2.36
C HIS A 386 -17.82 5.95 -3.03
N TRP A 387 -16.85 5.37 -2.29
CA TRP A 387 -15.94 4.34 -2.78
C TRP A 387 -16.07 3.02 -2.00
N SER A 388 -15.98 1.92 -2.72
CA SER A 388 -15.84 0.61 -2.08
C SER A 388 -14.45 0.49 -1.42
N LEU A 389 -14.35 -0.37 -0.41
CA LEU A 389 -13.06 -0.87 0.04
C LEU A 389 -12.36 -1.62 -1.11
N TRP A 390 -11.05 -1.79 -0.99
CA TRP A 390 -10.30 -2.65 -1.90
C TRP A 390 -10.88 -4.07 -1.91
N SER A 391 -11.03 -4.65 -3.08
CA SER A 391 -11.46 -6.05 -3.23
C SER A 391 -10.47 -6.99 -2.56
N ARG A 392 -10.88 -8.24 -2.35
CA ARG A 392 -9.89 -9.29 -2.11
C ARG A 392 -9.00 -9.45 -3.35
N PRO A 393 -7.72 -9.87 -3.18
CA PRO A 393 -6.85 -10.14 -4.31
C PRO A 393 -7.49 -11.12 -5.30
N TYR A 394 -7.37 -10.81 -6.59
CA TYR A 394 -7.79 -11.73 -7.65
C TYR A 394 -6.87 -12.93 -7.70
N THR A 395 -7.44 -14.12 -7.81
CA THR A 395 -6.69 -15.39 -7.81
C THR A 395 -6.15 -15.77 -9.19
N SER A 396 -6.69 -15.17 -10.25
CA SER A 396 -6.25 -15.40 -11.64
C SER A 396 -6.74 -14.31 -12.57
N SER A 397 -6.02 -14.09 -13.66
CA SER A 397 -6.42 -13.25 -14.78
C SER A 397 -7.72 -13.77 -15.42
N GLY A 398 -8.59 -12.88 -15.88
CA GLY A 398 -9.86 -13.21 -16.53
C GLY A 398 -11.06 -13.37 -15.60
N LEU A 399 -10.93 -13.05 -14.32
CA LEU A 399 -12.05 -12.98 -13.38
C LEU A 399 -12.85 -11.69 -13.56
N ASP A 400 -14.12 -11.74 -13.14
CA ASP A 400 -14.98 -10.56 -13.16
C ASP A 400 -14.54 -9.55 -12.08
N VAL A 401 -14.57 -8.26 -12.41
CA VAL A 401 -14.27 -7.19 -11.47
C VAL A 401 -15.28 -7.21 -10.32
N VAL A 402 -14.77 -7.20 -9.10
CA VAL A 402 -15.62 -7.19 -7.90
C VAL A 402 -16.17 -5.78 -7.70
N ALA A 403 -17.44 -5.59 -8.06
CA ALA A 403 -18.15 -4.34 -7.87
C ALA A 403 -19.58 -4.61 -7.39
N MET A 404 -20.08 -3.75 -6.52
CA MET A 404 -21.49 -3.73 -6.13
C MET A 404 -22.26 -2.86 -7.12
N GLY A 405 -22.65 -3.46 -8.25
CA GLY A 405 -23.36 -2.80 -9.34
C GLY A 405 -22.46 -1.95 -10.26
N PRO A 406 -23.09 -1.28 -11.25
CA PRO A 406 -22.38 -0.43 -12.19
C PRO A 406 -21.76 0.79 -11.50
N LYS A 407 -20.61 1.21 -11.99
CA LYS A 407 -19.87 2.36 -11.45
C LYS A 407 -19.24 3.17 -12.59
N ARG A 408 -18.98 4.43 -12.32
CA ARG A 408 -18.28 5.31 -13.25
C ARG A 408 -16.79 5.32 -13.03
N TYR A 409 -16.35 5.19 -11.78
CA TYR A 409 -14.94 5.32 -11.43
C TYR A 409 -14.38 4.00 -10.94
N VAL A 410 -13.16 3.69 -11.37
CA VAL A 410 -12.43 2.48 -11.02
C VAL A 410 -11.01 2.85 -10.65
N GLN A 411 -10.45 2.14 -9.69
CA GLN A 411 -9.03 2.20 -9.35
C GLN A 411 -8.53 0.78 -9.09
N PHE A 412 -7.29 0.48 -9.45
CA PHE A 412 -6.66 -0.80 -9.13
C PHE A 412 -5.31 -0.61 -8.47
N LYS A 413 -4.91 -1.62 -7.72
CA LYS A 413 -3.64 -1.70 -7.03
C LYS A 413 -2.98 -3.03 -7.36
N ILE A 414 -1.68 -2.99 -7.66
CA ILE A 414 -0.83 -4.16 -7.84
C ILE A 414 0.23 -4.13 -6.74
N THR A 415 0.33 -5.21 -5.98
CA THR A 415 1.40 -5.40 -5.00
C THR A 415 2.25 -6.60 -5.43
N LEU A 416 3.54 -6.39 -5.53
CA LEU A 416 4.54 -7.41 -5.82
C LEU A 416 5.33 -7.67 -4.53
N GLU A 417 5.44 -8.94 -4.14
CA GLU A 417 6.17 -9.33 -2.94
C GLU A 417 7.24 -10.37 -3.28
N ASN A 418 8.40 -10.25 -2.65
CA ASN A 418 9.54 -11.13 -2.81
C ASN A 418 9.96 -11.69 -1.45
N ALA A 419 10.00 -13.00 -1.29
CA ALA A 419 10.55 -13.63 -0.09
C ALA A 419 12.09 -13.71 -0.12
N PHE A 420 12.68 -13.77 -1.32
CA PHE A 420 14.12 -13.77 -1.52
C PHE A 420 14.55 -12.56 -2.35
N ALA A 421 15.59 -11.88 -1.89
CA ALA A 421 16.04 -10.62 -2.47
C ALA A 421 16.47 -10.69 -3.94
N MET A 422 16.94 -11.85 -4.39
CA MET A 422 17.42 -12.05 -5.77
C MET A 422 16.30 -12.44 -6.74
N ASN A 423 15.09 -12.69 -6.24
CA ASN A 423 13.94 -13.07 -7.05
C ASN A 423 12.98 -11.88 -7.21
N LYS A 424 12.22 -11.88 -8.31
CA LYS A 424 11.24 -10.84 -8.59
C LYS A 424 9.97 -11.40 -9.22
N ALA A 425 8.86 -10.71 -8.95
CA ALA A 425 7.65 -10.77 -9.75
C ALA A 425 7.59 -9.57 -10.68
N GLN A 426 6.87 -9.68 -11.79
CA GLN A 426 6.65 -8.56 -12.71
C GLN A 426 5.31 -8.70 -13.43
N VAL A 427 4.73 -7.56 -13.83
CA VAL A 427 3.47 -7.47 -14.58
C VAL A 427 3.69 -6.65 -15.83
N ASP A 428 3.26 -7.18 -16.99
CA ASP A 428 3.46 -6.56 -18.31
C ASP A 428 2.31 -5.59 -18.64
N PHE A 429 1.09 -6.10 -18.59
CA PHE A 429 -0.08 -5.28 -18.81
C PHE A 429 -1.19 -5.59 -17.83
N LEU A 430 -2.13 -4.64 -17.70
CA LEU A 430 -3.40 -4.87 -17.04
C LEU A 430 -4.52 -4.20 -17.85
N SER A 431 -5.62 -4.91 -18.03
CA SER A 431 -6.79 -4.37 -18.72
C SER A 431 -8.09 -4.69 -18.01
N LEU A 432 -9.06 -3.79 -18.14
CA LEU A 432 -10.40 -3.87 -17.59
C LEU A 432 -11.41 -3.81 -18.74
N GLN A 433 -12.31 -4.79 -18.81
CA GLN A 433 -13.46 -4.72 -19.71
C GLN A 433 -14.61 -4.00 -19.04
N TYR A 434 -15.33 -3.20 -19.80
CA TYR A 434 -16.56 -2.53 -19.36
C TYR A 434 -17.49 -2.30 -20.53
N SER A 435 -18.78 -2.08 -20.24
CA SER A 435 -19.75 -1.65 -21.24
C SER A 435 -20.54 -0.47 -20.74
N ARG A 436 -20.82 0.47 -21.64
CA ARG A 436 -21.60 1.69 -21.37
C ARG A 436 -22.60 1.98 -22.47
N PRO A 437 -23.79 2.57 -22.12
CA PRO A 437 -24.24 2.74 -20.73
C PRO A 437 -24.54 1.39 -20.05
N ALA A 438 -24.66 1.41 -18.72
CA ALA A 438 -25.15 0.25 -17.97
C ALA A 438 -26.61 -0.07 -18.36
N LEU A 439 -27.05 -1.33 -18.14
CA LEU A 439 -28.43 -1.74 -18.40
C LEU A 439 -29.44 -1.07 -17.44
N ALA A 440 -29.02 -0.83 -16.21
CA ALA A 440 -29.72 -0.09 -15.18
C ALA A 440 -28.70 0.62 -14.28
N ASN A 441 -29.10 1.71 -13.61
CA ASN A 441 -28.25 2.40 -12.64
C ASN A 441 -27.89 1.48 -11.46
N GLU A 442 -28.87 0.69 -11.03
CA GLU A 442 -28.74 -0.31 -9.96
C GLU A 442 -29.78 -1.41 -10.16
N ILE A 443 -29.45 -2.63 -9.77
CA ILE A 443 -30.40 -3.75 -9.74
C ILE A 443 -30.26 -4.44 -8.39
N GLY A 444 -31.25 -4.24 -7.52
CA GLY A 444 -31.33 -4.92 -6.24
C GLY A 444 -32.07 -6.24 -6.34
N GLY A 445 -31.60 -7.26 -5.62
CA GLY A 445 -32.24 -8.57 -5.56
C GLY A 445 -32.44 -9.08 -4.13
N GLU A 446 -33.57 -9.67 -3.87
CA GLU A 446 -33.89 -10.32 -2.61
C GLU A 446 -34.53 -11.68 -2.83
N ILE A 447 -34.08 -12.69 -2.08
CA ILE A 447 -34.64 -14.04 -2.12
C ILE A 447 -35.36 -14.38 -0.81
N SER A 448 -36.49 -15.06 -0.92
CA SER A 448 -37.30 -15.55 0.21
C SER A 448 -37.74 -16.98 -0.05
N PRO A 449 -37.74 -17.91 0.95
CA PRO A 449 -37.31 -17.70 2.34
C PRO A 449 -35.78 -17.63 2.49
N ARG A 450 -35.32 -16.84 3.47
CA ARG A 450 -33.90 -16.74 3.84
C ARG A 450 -33.53 -17.61 5.06
N LYS A 451 -34.53 -18.09 5.81
CA LYS A 451 -34.35 -18.91 7.01
C LYS A 451 -35.30 -20.08 7.00
N GLY A 452 -34.99 -21.13 7.76
CA GLY A 452 -35.85 -22.30 7.92
C GLY A 452 -35.86 -23.24 6.73
N VAL A 453 -34.89 -23.10 5.81
CA VAL A 453 -34.77 -24.02 4.66
C VAL A 453 -34.09 -25.32 5.10
N GLU A 454 -34.73 -26.46 4.86
CA GLU A 454 -34.18 -27.77 5.18
C GLU A 454 -33.23 -28.27 4.07
N LEU A 455 -32.02 -28.64 4.45
CA LEU A 455 -31.00 -29.14 3.51
C LEU A 455 -31.51 -30.40 2.79
N GLY A 456 -31.30 -30.47 1.48
CA GLY A 456 -31.66 -31.61 0.63
C GLY A 456 -33.13 -31.66 0.25
N LYS A 457 -34.01 -30.83 0.84
CA LYS A 457 -35.42 -30.77 0.45
C LYS A 457 -35.67 -29.73 -0.63
N THR A 458 -36.60 -29.99 -1.53
CA THR A 458 -37.06 -29.02 -2.52
C THR A 458 -37.81 -27.90 -1.80
N THR A 459 -37.33 -26.67 -1.95
CA THR A 459 -37.91 -25.47 -1.37
C THR A 459 -38.32 -24.53 -2.47
N ARG A 460 -39.47 -23.89 -2.28
CA ARG A 460 -39.97 -22.85 -3.17
C ARG A 460 -39.39 -21.53 -2.77
N PHE A 461 -38.71 -20.87 -3.72
CA PHE A 461 -38.12 -19.53 -3.56
C PHE A 461 -38.87 -18.50 -4.37
N ARG A 462 -38.91 -17.31 -3.84
CA ARG A 462 -39.32 -16.09 -4.50
C ARG A 462 -38.09 -15.17 -4.59
N TYR A 463 -37.73 -14.79 -5.81
CA TYR A 463 -36.62 -13.86 -6.06
C TYR A 463 -37.19 -12.57 -6.60
N ALA A 464 -37.19 -11.54 -5.78
CA ALA A 464 -37.65 -10.20 -6.13
C ALA A 464 -36.46 -9.38 -6.64
N ILE A 465 -36.59 -8.79 -7.82
CA ILE A 465 -35.58 -7.97 -8.49
C ILE A 465 -36.17 -6.58 -8.68
N THR A 466 -35.45 -5.58 -8.21
CA THR A 466 -35.88 -4.17 -8.26
C THR A 466 -34.82 -3.36 -8.97
N PRO A 467 -34.99 -3.06 -10.27
CA PRO A 467 -34.08 -2.21 -11.00
C PRO A 467 -34.40 -0.74 -10.77
N THR A 468 -33.34 0.09 -10.78
CA THR A 468 -33.43 1.55 -10.90
C THR A 468 -32.95 1.94 -12.29
N ILE A 469 -33.89 2.34 -13.16
CA ILE A 469 -33.61 2.67 -14.57
C ILE A 469 -33.92 4.15 -14.79
N SER A 470 -32.96 4.90 -15.31
CA SER A 470 -33.10 6.31 -15.65
C SER A 470 -32.27 6.63 -16.90
N GLY A 471 -32.89 6.43 -18.06
CA GLY A 471 -32.21 6.63 -19.35
C GLY A 471 -31.32 5.46 -19.81
N ASN A 472 -31.31 4.37 -19.09
CA ASN A 472 -30.58 3.16 -19.42
C ASN A 472 -31.31 2.30 -20.45
N GLU A 473 -30.63 1.29 -21.02
CA GLU A 473 -31.17 0.41 -22.06
C GLU A 473 -32.18 -0.62 -21.52
N GLY A 474 -32.11 -0.97 -20.24
CA GLY A 474 -32.93 -2.02 -19.63
C GLY A 474 -32.46 -3.42 -19.97
N PHE A 475 -33.32 -4.42 -19.66
CA PHE A 475 -33.01 -5.83 -19.85
C PHE A 475 -34.26 -6.68 -20.12
N ASP A 476 -34.07 -7.88 -20.63
CA ASP A 476 -35.13 -8.86 -20.88
C ASP A 476 -34.75 -10.29 -20.49
N THR A 477 -33.61 -10.47 -19.87
CA THR A 477 -33.12 -11.80 -19.49
C THR A 477 -32.51 -11.74 -18.09
N VAL A 478 -32.84 -12.74 -17.27
CA VAL A 478 -32.28 -12.97 -15.95
C VAL A 478 -31.62 -14.34 -15.91
N GLU A 479 -30.42 -14.40 -15.41
CA GLU A 479 -29.69 -15.65 -15.14
C GLU A 479 -29.40 -15.75 -13.65
N ILE A 480 -29.73 -16.87 -13.03
CA ILE A 480 -29.49 -17.15 -11.60
C ILE A 480 -28.64 -18.42 -11.52
N LYS A 481 -27.47 -18.31 -10.90
CA LYS A 481 -26.66 -19.49 -10.54
C LYS A 481 -27.33 -20.21 -9.37
N THR A 482 -27.55 -21.48 -9.54
CA THR A 482 -28.23 -22.33 -8.54
C THR A 482 -27.32 -23.48 -8.09
N PRO A 483 -27.40 -23.93 -6.84
CA PRO A 483 -26.55 -25.04 -6.33
C PRO A 483 -26.83 -26.38 -7.00
N VAL A 484 -28.04 -26.58 -7.49
CA VAL A 484 -28.52 -27.71 -8.28
C VAL A 484 -29.59 -27.22 -9.25
N ALA A 485 -30.06 -28.09 -10.14
CA ALA A 485 -31.17 -27.79 -11.05
C ALA A 485 -32.35 -27.17 -10.29
N ALA A 486 -32.78 -26.01 -10.76
CA ALA A 486 -33.95 -25.31 -10.29
C ALA A 486 -35.05 -25.34 -11.33
N SER A 487 -36.32 -25.34 -10.92
CA SER A 487 -37.46 -25.35 -11.82
C SER A 487 -38.30 -24.08 -11.61
N LEU A 488 -38.51 -23.32 -12.69
CA LEU A 488 -39.29 -22.07 -12.67
C LEU A 488 -40.79 -22.40 -12.55
N GLU A 489 -41.48 -21.73 -11.66
CA GLU A 489 -42.94 -21.84 -11.51
C GLU A 489 -43.71 -20.65 -12.06
N GLY A 490 -43.09 -19.48 -12.09
CA GLY A 490 -43.74 -18.28 -12.61
C GLY A 490 -42.88 -17.01 -12.63
N VAL A 491 -43.32 -16.10 -13.45
CA VAL A 491 -42.72 -14.76 -13.65
C VAL A 491 -43.79 -13.69 -13.45
N ARG A 492 -43.47 -12.64 -12.70
CA ARG A 492 -44.34 -11.47 -12.53
C ARG A 492 -43.53 -10.19 -12.83
N ILE A 493 -44.11 -9.30 -13.61
CA ILE A 493 -43.54 -7.96 -13.90
C ILE A 493 -44.54 -6.91 -13.45
N ALA A 494 -44.10 -5.89 -12.72
CA ALA A 494 -44.95 -4.85 -12.14
C ALA A 494 -46.16 -5.39 -11.36
N GLY A 495 -46.01 -6.56 -10.74
CA GLY A 495 -47.09 -7.25 -10.00
C GLY A 495 -48.01 -8.12 -10.83
N GLU A 496 -47.95 -8.06 -12.17
CA GLU A 496 -48.77 -8.87 -13.06
C GLU A 496 -48.06 -10.17 -13.49
N SER A 497 -48.77 -11.31 -13.45
CA SER A 497 -48.23 -12.60 -13.85
C SER A 497 -48.12 -12.72 -15.37
N LEU A 498 -46.94 -13.06 -15.88
CA LEU A 498 -46.79 -13.39 -17.30
C LEU A 498 -47.34 -14.79 -17.59
N PRO A 499 -48.05 -14.97 -18.74
CA PRO A 499 -48.42 -16.29 -19.21
C PRO A 499 -47.18 -17.11 -19.59
N ILE A 500 -47.24 -18.42 -19.56
CA ILE A 500 -46.13 -19.30 -19.89
C ILE A 500 -45.58 -19.11 -21.30
N THR A 501 -46.38 -18.56 -22.18
CA THR A 501 -45.99 -18.19 -23.55
C THR A 501 -45.25 -16.84 -23.64
N GLY A 502 -45.22 -16.05 -22.55
CA GLY A 502 -44.61 -14.73 -22.49
C GLY A 502 -43.13 -14.75 -22.08
N TYR A 503 -42.61 -15.93 -21.76
CA TYR A 503 -41.19 -16.10 -21.40
C TYR A 503 -40.65 -17.47 -21.84
N ALA A 504 -39.35 -17.54 -22.04
CA ALA A 504 -38.59 -18.75 -22.29
C ALA A 504 -37.71 -19.10 -21.10
N VAL A 505 -37.54 -20.38 -20.81
CA VAL A 505 -36.76 -20.86 -19.68
C VAL A 505 -35.71 -21.85 -20.15
N VAL A 506 -34.50 -21.72 -19.63
CA VAL A 506 -33.44 -22.73 -19.73
C VAL A 506 -33.03 -23.11 -18.31
N GLU A 507 -33.23 -24.38 -18.00
CA GLU A 507 -32.90 -25.00 -16.72
C GLU A 507 -31.73 -25.97 -16.92
N THR A 508 -30.64 -25.76 -16.17
CA THR A 508 -29.49 -26.68 -16.15
C THR A 508 -29.21 -27.13 -14.70
N ASP A 509 -28.20 -27.96 -14.52
CA ASP A 509 -27.81 -28.44 -13.18
C ASP A 509 -27.35 -27.30 -12.22
N SER A 510 -26.97 -26.11 -12.76
CA SER A 510 -26.43 -25.02 -11.95
C SER A 510 -26.88 -23.63 -12.41
N LEU A 511 -27.83 -23.54 -13.33
CA LEU A 511 -28.29 -22.28 -13.90
C LEU A 511 -29.79 -22.32 -14.19
N LEU A 512 -30.47 -21.28 -13.76
CA LEU A 512 -31.84 -20.92 -14.18
C LEU A 512 -31.77 -19.63 -14.98
N LYS A 513 -32.07 -19.71 -16.29
CA LYS A 513 -32.16 -18.57 -17.19
C LYS A 513 -33.57 -18.33 -17.65
N VAL A 514 -34.06 -17.11 -17.49
CA VAL A 514 -35.43 -16.71 -17.86
C VAL A 514 -35.34 -15.51 -18.81
N SER A 515 -35.92 -15.66 -20.01
CA SER A 515 -35.90 -14.59 -21.05
C SER A 515 -37.34 -14.19 -21.41
N PHE A 516 -37.63 -12.91 -21.46
CA PHE A 516 -38.95 -12.33 -21.74
C PHE A 516 -38.86 -11.17 -22.76
N PRO A 517 -38.43 -11.45 -24.01
CA PRO A 517 -38.09 -10.42 -25.01
C PRO A 517 -39.23 -9.49 -25.40
N ASP A 518 -40.48 -9.96 -25.29
CA ASP A 518 -41.67 -9.16 -25.56
C ASP A 518 -42.10 -8.28 -24.35
N HIS A 519 -41.48 -8.45 -23.21
CA HIS A 519 -41.77 -7.75 -21.94
C HIS A 519 -40.50 -7.11 -21.34
N ARG A 520 -39.80 -6.32 -22.17
CA ARG A 520 -38.54 -5.67 -21.74
C ARG A 520 -38.76 -4.74 -20.55
N ILE A 521 -37.87 -4.83 -19.57
CA ILE A 521 -37.87 -3.94 -18.42
C ILE A 521 -36.96 -2.75 -18.75
N VAL A 522 -37.59 -1.63 -19.12
CA VAL A 522 -36.93 -0.37 -19.51
C VAL A 522 -37.29 0.80 -18.59
N VAL A 523 -38.06 0.53 -17.56
CA VAL A 523 -38.40 1.43 -16.46
C VAL A 523 -38.22 0.71 -15.15
N SER A 524 -38.27 1.39 -14.02
CA SER A 524 -38.03 0.82 -12.67
C SER A 524 -39.17 -0.09 -12.18
N ASP A 525 -39.60 -1.03 -13.02
CA ASP A 525 -40.61 -2.02 -12.68
C ASP A 525 -40.02 -3.20 -11.91
N SER A 526 -40.73 -3.67 -10.90
CA SER A 526 -40.31 -4.86 -10.15
C SER A 526 -40.49 -6.15 -10.98
N LEU A 527 -39.51 -7.02 -10.92
CA LEU A 527 -39.56 -8.36 -11.48
C LEU A 527 -39.52 -9.39 -10.34
N GLU A 528 -40.39 -10.39 -10.41
CA GLU A 528 -40.43 -11.47 -9.45
C GLU A 528 -40.36 -12.81 -10.16
N LEU A 529 -39.43 -13.64 -9.77
CA LEU A 529 -39.30 -15.04 -10.20
C LEU A 529 -39.66 -15.97 -9.06
N THR A 530 -40.54 -16.92 -9.31
CA THR A 530 -40.84 -17.99 -8.37
C THR A 530 -40.30 -19.31 -8.92
N PHE A 531 -39.50 -20.01 -8.18
CA PHE A 531 -38.88 -21.27 -8.59
C PHE A 531 -38.68 -22.23 -7.42
N THR A 532 -38.48 -23.48 -7.70
CA THR A 532 -38.11 -24.50 -6.72
C THR A 532 -36.66 -24.94 -6.91
N CYS A 533 -35.95 -25.10 -5.81
CA CYS A 533 -34.57 -25.57 -5.81
C CYS A 533 -34.27 -26.33 -4.49
N ARG A 534 -33.24 -27.17 -4.49
CA ARG A 534 -32.73 -27.83 -3.28
C ARG A 534 -31.45 -27.12 -2.80
N ILE A 535 -31.38 -26.81 -1.52
CA ILE A 535 -30.18 -26.28 -0.89
C ILE A 535 -29.37 -27.43 -0.31
N LEU A 536 -28.10 -27.53 -0.66
CA LEU A 536 -27.21 -28.61 -0.26
C LEU A 536 -26.22 -28.21 0.84
N ALA A 537 -26.03 -26.92 1.08
CA ALA A 537 -25.11 -26.39 2.09
C ALA A 537 -25.69 -25.15 2.75
N TYR A 538 -25.34 -24.92 4.03
CA TYR A 538 -25.62 -23.67 4.72
C TYR A 538 -24.80 -22.50 4.10
N GLY A 539 -25.36 -21.30 4.11
CA GLY A 539 -24.73 -20.13 3.51
C GLY A 539 -24.72 -20.14 1.97
N THR A 540 -25.65 -20.88 1.33
CA THR A 540 -25.82 -20.86 -0.13
C THR A 540 -26.29 -19.47 -0.59
N THR A 541 -25.60 -18.90 -1.58
CA THR A 541 -25.97 -17.66 -2.26
C THR A 541 -26.47 -17.94 -3.67
N PHE A 542 -27.47 -17.17 -4.11
CA PHE A 542 -27.96 -17.19 -5.48
C PHE A 542 -27.41 -15.96 -6.21
N GLU A 543 -26.37 -16.13 -7.02
CA GLU A 543 -25.83 -15.05 -7.83
C GLU A 543 -26.71 -14.85 -9.06
N GLY A 544 -27.18 -13.60 -9.24
CA GLY A 544 -28.01 -13.23 -10.38
C GLY A 544 -27.33 -12.21 -11.26
N THR A 545 -27.58 -12.32 -12.58
CA THR A 545 -27.22 -11.30 -13.56
C THR A 545 -28.39 -11.04 -14.49
N VAL A 546 -28.44 -9.85 -15.06
CA VAL A 546 -29.38 -9.52 -16.14
C VAL A 546 -28.63 -9.22 -17.43
N SER A 547 -29.30 -9.43 -18.55
CA SER A 547 -28.78 -9.10 -19.88
C SER A 547 -29.90 -8.64 -20.82
N ALA A 548 -29.51 -7.94 -21.89
CA ALA A 548 -30.41 -7.47 -22.93
C ALA A 548 -30.19 -8.28 -24.21
N SER A 549 -31.18 -9.06 -24.64
CA SER A 549 -31.03 -9.91 -25.81
C SER A 549 -30.77 -9.14 -27.11
N TRP A 550 -31.18 -7.87 -27.18
CA TRP A 550 -30.97 -6.98 -28.33
C TRP A 550 -29.58 -6.30 -28.32
N LEU A 551 -28.78 -6.49 -27.24
CA LEU A 551 -27.42 -5.93 -27.08
C LEU A 551 -26.36 -7.04 -26.97
N ILE A 552 -26.64 -8.22 -27.52
CA ILE A 552 -25.68 -9.33 -27.49
C ILE A 552 -24.38 -8.93 -28.17
N GLY A 553 -23.26 -9.05 -27.45
CA GLY A 553 -21.94 -8.66 -27.93
C GLY A 553 -21.65 -7.15 -27.85
N ALA A 554 -22.64 -6.32 -27.47
CA ALA A 554 -22.48 -4.89 -27.28
C ALA A 554 -22.58 -4.45 -25.81
N SER A 555 -23.16 -5.26 -24.93
CA SER A 555 -23.24 -5.00 -23.49
C SER A 555 -22.87 -6.24 -22.67
N LEU A 556 -22.18 -5.99 -21.56
CA LEU A 556 -21.89 -7.01 -20.56
C LEU A 556 -23.12 -7.30 -19.71
N PRO A 557 -23.29 -8.55 -19.19
CA PRO A 557 -24.30 -8.84 -18.19
C PRO A 557 -24.08 -7.96 -16.94
N GLN A 558 -25.17 -7.43 -16.40
CA GLN A 558 -25.14 -6.64 -15.18
C GLN A 558 -25.49 -7.49 -13.97
N ARG A 559 -24.68 -7.40 -12.92
CA ARG A 559 -24.88 -8.15 -11.68
C ARG A 559 -26.06 -7.61 -10.89
N ILE A 560 -26.85 -8.51 -10.31
CA ILE A 560 -27.87 -8.19 -9.32
C ILE A 560 -27.21 -8.09 -7.95
N VAL A 561 -27.38 -6.96 -7.28
CA VAL A 561 -26.80 -6.67 -5.97
C VAL A 561 -27.75 -7.11 -4.87
N GLU A 562 -27.25 -7.77 -3.85
CA GLU A 562 -28.06 -8.12 -2.69
C GLU A 562 -28.58 -6.85 -1.99
N LYS A 563 -29.90 -6.72 -1.85
CA LYS A 563 -30.53 -5.71 -1.00
C LYS A 563 -30.78 -6.27 0.39
N ARG A 564 -30.57 -5.41 1.42
CA ARG A 564 -30.92 -5.76 2.79
C ARG A 564 -32.44 -5.80 2.93
N ALA A 565 -32.94 -6.62 3.88
CA ALA A 565 -34.38 -6.81 4.11
C ALA A 565 -35.18 -5.51 4.35
N ASP A 566 -34.50 -4.47 4.85
CA ASP A 566 -35.08 -3.16 5.15
C ASP A 566 -35.27 -2.29 3.89
N ASP A 567 -34.60 -2.63 2.78
CA ASP A 567 -34.60 -1.82 1.55
C ASP A 567 -35.74 -2.17 0.60
N LEU A 568 -36.41 -3.30 0.83
CA LEU A 568 -37.56 -3.75 0.04
C LEU A 568 -38.83 -3.70 0.85
N SER A 569 -39.85 -3.00 0.39
CA SER A 569 -41.23 -2.97 0.93
C SER A 569 -41.98 -4.30 0.67
N VAL A 570 -41.31 -5.44 0.80
CA VAL A 570 -41.92 -6.75 0.59
C VAL A 570 -42.29 -7.33 1.95
N GLN A 571 -43.59 -7.39 2.24
CA GLN A 571 -44.10 -8.03 3.44
C GLN A 571 -43.61 -9.48 3.55
N GLY A 572 -42.87 -9.80 4.59
CA GLY A 572 -42.39 -11.14 4.92
C GLY A 572 -40.91 -11.44 4.72
N ALA A 573 -40.11 -10.47 4.37
CA ALA A 573 -38.66 -10.64 4.25
C ALA A 573 -37.98 -10.49 5.62
N GLU A 574 -37.85 -11.55 6.38
CA GLU A 574 -37.02 -11.59 7.58
C GLU A 574 -35.83 -12.52 7.41
N GLY A 575 -34.64 -11.91 7.39
CA GLY A 575 -33.36 -12.49 7.76
C GLY A 575 -32.62 -13.31 6.70
N SER A 576 -31.29 -13.16 6.69
CA SER A 576 -30.31 -13.94 5.89
C SER A 576 -30.35 -15.44 6.18
N LEU A 577 -30.12 -16.25 5.15
CA LEU A 577 -29.82 -17.69 5.25
C LEU A 577 -28.45 -17.95 5.88
#